data_e7840a9e4fb3222aef4803dece7aa03e
#
_entry.id   e7840a9e4fb3222aef4803dece7aa03e
#
_cell.length_a   1.000
_cell.length_b   1.000
_cell.length_c   1.000
_cell.angle_alpha   90.00
_cell.angle_beta   90.00
_cell.angle_gamma   90.00
#
_symmetry.space_group_name_H-M   'P 1'
#
loop_
_entity.id
_entity.type
_entity.pdbx_description
1 polymer ?
#
loop_
_entity_poly.entity_id
_entity_poly.type
_entity_poly.pdbx_seq_one_letter_code
_entity_poly.pdbx_strand_id
1 'polypeptide(L)'
;KSGMTRIFTEDGRSIPVTVIEVDPNRITQLKTQERDGYTAVQVTTGTRKPQRVTKALAGHFAKAGSVAGRGMWEFRLDGPAAASELALGGTLGVDQFEAGQKVDVSGVSKGKGYAGTIKRWNFAGQDATHGNSVSHRVPGSIGQNQSPGRVFKGKKMSGHMGNRHMTEQSLVVVRVDTERGLLLV
;
A
#
# COMPACT_ATOMS: atom_id res chain seq x y z
N LYS A 1 -7.80 7.16 -1.98
CA LYS A 1 -8.95 6.50 -2.60
C LYS A 1 -10.18 7.35 -2.39
N SER A 2 -10.71 7.92 -3.47
CA SER A 2 -11.90 8.78 -3.42
C SER A 2 -13.20 8.00 -3.57
N GLY A 3 -13.17 6.87 -4.29
CA GLY A 3 -14.35 6.04 -4.47
C GLY A 3 -14.12 4.86 -5.40
N MET A 4 -15.21 4.23 -5.80
CA MET A 4 -15.23 3.18 -6.82
C MET A 4 -16.38 3.47 -7.80
N THR A 5 -16.14 3.18 -9.07
CA THR A 5 -17.12 3.30 -10.14
C THR A 5 -16.88 2.20 -11.18
N ARG A 6 -17.57 2.26 -12.29
CA ARG A 6 -17.30 1.39 -13.43
C ARG A 6 -17.19 2.22 -14.70
N ILE A 7 -16.36 1.75 -15.61
CA ILE A 7 -16.19 2.32 -16.93
C ILE A 7 -16.69 1.30 -17.96
N PHE A 8 -17.42 1.76 -18.95
CA PHE A 8 -17.82 0.95 -20.08
C PHE A 8 -16.87 1.22 -21.25
N THR A 9 -16.35 0.15 -21.84
CA THR A 9 -15.54 0.24 -23.04
C THR A 9 -16.43 0.22 -24.28
N GLU A 10 -15.88 0.62 -25.41
CA GLU A 10 -16.57 0.57 -26.72
C GLU A 10 -17.02 -0.86 -27.08
N ASP A 11 -16.27 -1.87 -26.64
CA ASP A 11 -16.61 -3.29 -26.78
C ASP A 11 -17.78 -3.75 -25.88
N GLY A 12 -18.40 -2.85 -25.12
CA GLY A 12 -19.49 -3.16 -24.19
C GLY A 12 -19.08 -3.83 -22.88
N ARG A 13 -17.79 -3.91 -22.56
CA ARG A 13 -17.30 -4.46 -21.29
C ARG A 13 -17.48 -3.44 -20.17
N SER A 14 -17.92 -3.92 -19.01
CA SER A 14 -17.99 -3.13 -17.77
C SER A 14 -16.77 -3.41 -16.90
N ILE A 15 -15.89 -2.41 -16.73
CA ILE A 15 -14.67 -2.52 -15.93
C ILE A 15 -14.90 -1.80 -14.60
N PRO A 16 -14.92 -2.52 -13.46
CA PRO A 16 -14.95 -1.89 -12.15
C PRO A 16 -13.61 -1.21 -11.86
N VAL A 17 -13.64 0.05 -11.45
CA VAL A 17 -12.44 0.83 -11.18
C VAL A 17 -12.49 1.47 -9.81
N THR A 18 -11.32 1.57 -9.18
CA THR A 18 -11.09 2.37 -7.98
C THR A 18 -10.50 3.72 -8.41
N VAL A 19 -11.10 4.80 -7.96
CA VAL A 19 -10.59 6.16 -8.18
C VAL A 19 -9.62 6.51 -7.07
N ILE A 20 -8.37 6.77 -7.43
CA ILE A 20 -7.30 7.18 -6.53
C ILE A 20 -6.98 8.64 -6.86
N GLU A 21 -7.12 9.52 -5.89
CA GLU A 21 -6.64 10.89 -5.95
C GLU A 21 -5.16 10.91 -5.60
N VAL A 22 -4.36 11.50 -6.46
CA VAL A 22 -2.90 11.57 -6.34
C VAL A 22 -2.51 13.00 -6.00
N ASP A 23 -2.17 13.22 -4.74
CA ASP A 23 -1.58 14.49 -4.33
C ASP A 23 -0.17 14.64 -4.95
N PRO A 24 0.22 15.82 -5.42
CA PRO A 24 1.55 16.07 -5.93
C PRO A 24 2.63 15.71 -4.89
N ASN A 25 3.63 14.93 -5.31
CA ASN A 25 4.78 14.55 -4.49
C ASN A 25 5.95 15.49 -4.79
N ARG A 26 6.42 16.23 -3.79
CA ARG A 26 7.56 17.15 -3.94
C ARG A 26 8.86 16.43 -3.59
N ILE A 27 9.88 16.58 -4.41
CA ILE A 27 11.19 15.97 -4.22
C ILE A 27 11.95 16.75 -3.15
N THR A 28 12.30 16.07 -2.06
CA THR A 28 13.01 16.67 -0.91
C THR A 28 14.49 16.35 -0.88
N GLN A 29 14.90 15.23 -1.48
CA GLN A 29 16.30 14.84 -1.60
C GLN A 29 16.49 13.84 -2.73
N LEU A 30 17.62 13.94 -3.41
CA LEU A 30 18.13 12.91 -4.30
C LEU A 30 19.32 12.22 -3.60
N LYS A 31 19.24 10.90 -3.48
CA LYS A 31 20.28 10.04 -2.94
C LYS A 31 21.19 9.57 -4.06
N THR A 32 22.48 9.63 -3.86
CA THR A 32 23.48 9.22 -4.85
C THR A 32 24.38 8.12 -4.28
N GLN A 33 24.88 7.26 -5.18
CA GLN A 33 25.76 6.16 -4.79
C GLN A 33 27.00 6.63 -4.04
N GLU A 34 27.59 7.76 -4.43
CA GLU A 34 28.82 8.29 -3.85
C GLU A 34 28.64 8.78 -2.41
N ARG A 35 27.49 9.40 -2.12
CA ARG A 35 27.22 10.03 -0.84
C ARG A 35 26.47 9.13 0.12
N ASP A 36 25.46 8.43 -0.38
CA ASP A 36 24.48 7.70 0.41
C ASP A 36 24.64 6.17 0.28
N GLY A 37 25.45 5.69 -0.66
CA GLY A 37 25.68 4.26 -0.94
C GLY A 37 24.57 3.60 -1.76
N TYR A 38 23.58 4.36 -2.22
CA TYR A 38 22.48 3.89 -3.09
C TYR A 38 21.83 5.07 -3.82
N THR A 39 21.15 4.77 -4.92
CA THR A 39 20.42 5.77 -5.70
C THR A 39 18.93 5.71 -5.35
N ALA A 40 18.35 6.85 -4.91
CA ALA A 40 16.93 6.95 -4.57
C ALA A 40 16.43 8.39 -4.67
N VAL A 41 15.12 8.54 -4.83
CA VAL A 41 14.43 9.81 -4.68
C VAL A 41 13.65 9.83 -3.37
N GLN A 42 13.82 10.88 -2.58
CA GLN A 42 13.01 11.13 -1.40
C GLN A 42 11.94 12.16 -1.73
N VAL A 43 10.70 11.85 -1.39
CA VAL A 43 9.54 12.69 -1.68
C VAL A 43 8.71 12.96 -0.43
N THR A 44 7.95 14.05 -0.49
CA THR A 44 6.96 14.42 0.51
C THR A 44 5.65 14.80 -0.15
N THR A 45 4.53 14.58 0.55
CA THR A 45 3.21 14.97 0.05
C THR A 45 2.36 15.61 1.16
N GLY A 46 1.33 16.34 0.74
CA GLY A 46 0.45 17.07 1.65
C GLY A 46 1.15 18.22 2.38
N THR A 47 0.53 18.72 3.44
CA THR A 47 1.05 19.81 4.25
C THR A 47 0.99 19.48 5.74
N ARG A 48 1.94 20.00 6.51
CA ARG A 48 1.98 19.91 7.97
C ARG A 48 2.11 21.29 8.58
N LYS A 49 1.37 21.56 9.64
CA LYS A 49 1.45 22.85 10.36
C LYS A 49 2.89 23.08 10.84
N PRO A 50 3.49 24.28 10.61
CA PRO A 50 4.88 24.56 10.98
C PRO A 50 5.22 24.28 12.45
N GLN A 51 4.28 24.56 13.35
CA GLN A 51 4.41 24.29 14.78
C GLN A 51 4.61 22.82 15.15
N ARG A 52 4.22 21.89 14.24
CA ARG A 52 4.38 20.44 14.42
C ARG A 52 5.60 19.86 13.72
N VAL A 53 6.43 20.72 13.13
CA VAL A 53 7.66 20.34 12.45
C VAL A 53 8.84 20.62 13.36
N THR A 54 9.69 19.63 13.59
CA THR A 54 10.92 19.83 14.37
C THR A 54 11.91 20.70 13.61
N LYS A 55 12.82 21.40 14.31
CA LYS A 55 13.83 22.27 13.69
C LYS A 55 14.69 21.52 12.67
N ALA A 56 15.06 20.25 12.96
CA ALA A 56 15.84 19.42 12.05
C ALA A 56 15.09 19.16 10.73
N LEU A 57 13.81 18.79 10.80
CA LEU A 57 12.96 18.58 9.61
C LEU A 57 12.71 19.89 8.86
N ALA A 58 12.48 21.00 9.58
CA ALA A 58 12.32 22.31 8.95
C ALA A 58 13.55 22.69 8.12
N GLY A 59 14.76 22.47 8.65
CA GLY A 59 16.00 22.69 7.91
C GLY A 59 16.14 21.77 6.69
N HIS A 60 15.71 20.51 6.80
CA HIS A 60 15.72 19.57 5.68
C HIS A 60 14.80 20.03 4.55
N PHE A 61 13.55 20.42 4.86
CA PHE A 61 12.61 20.94 3.87
C PHE A 61 13.06 22.28 3.27
N ALA A 62 13.63 23.16 4.09
CA ALA A 62 14.17 24.45 3.63
C ALA A 62 15.30 24.26 2.60
N LYS A 63 16.19 23.28 2.82
CA LYS A 63 17.24 22.92 1.86
C LYS A 63 16.70 22.48 0.51
N ALA A 64 15.55 21.83 0.51
CA ALA A 64 14.86 21.41 -0.73
C ALA A 64 13.98 22.50 -1.34
N GLY A 65 13.85 23.67 -0.69
CA GLY A 65 12.89 24.71 -1.10
C GLY A 65 11.42 24.26 -1.04
N SER A 66 11.12 23.25 -0.23
CA SER A 66 9.81 22.61 -0.18
C SER A 66 9.08 22.85 1.13
N VAL A 67 7.76 22.94 1.08
CA VAL A 67 6.90 23.01 2.26
C VAL A 67 6.88 21.66 2.96
N ALA A 68 6.87 21.66 4.30
CA ALA A 68 6.82 20.44 5.10
C ALA A 68 5.54 19.64 4.83
N GLY A 69 5.69 18.39 4.43
CA GLY A 69 4.61 17.46 4.17
C GLY A 69 4.23 16.61 5.38
N ARG A 70 3.27 15.68 5.18
CA ARG A 70 2.79 14.76 6.19
C ARG A 70 3.86 13.75 6.65
N GLY A 71 4.74 13.35 5.72
CA GLY A 71 5.82 12.40 5.93
C GLY A 71 6.80 12.46 4.77
N MET A 72 7.83 11.66 4.85
CA MET A 72 8.83 11.49 3.79
C MET A 72 8.95 10.02 3.45
N TRP A 73 9.06 9.72 2.16
CA TRP A 73 9.19 8.36 1.62
C TRP A 73 10.32 8.34 0.61
N GLU A 74 11.03 7.23 0.55
CA GLU A 74 12.11 7.02 -0.40
C GLU A 74 11.77 5.91 -1.36
N PHE A 75 12.06 6.15 -2.64
CA PHE A 75 11.92 5.17 -3.70
C PHE A 75 13.29 4.96 -4.35
N ARG A 76 13.76 3.73 -4.34
CA ARG A 76 15.00 3.37 -5.02
C ARG A 76 14.82 3.45 -6.53
N LEU A 77 15.88 3.90 -7.22
CA LEU A 77 15.93 4.02 -8.66
C LEU A 77 16.92 3.00 -9.22
N ASP A 78 16.63 2.46 -10.40
CA ASP A 78 17.42 1.41 -11.05
C ASP A 78 18.73 1.93 -11.69
N GLY A 79 19.17 3.10 -11.29
CA GLY A 79 20.46 3.64 -11.73
C GLY A 79 20.56 5.16 -11.63
N PRO A 80 21.76 5.71 -11.84
CA PRO A 80 21.99 7.14 -11.76
C PRO A 80 21.29 7.93 -12.88
N ALA A 81 21.04 7.32 -14.04
CA ALA A 81 20.36 7.95 -15.17
C ALA A 81 18.93 8.39 -14.82
N ALA A 82 18.17 7.55 -14.12
CA ALA A 82 16.82 7.87 -13.66
C ALA A 82 16.79 9.01 -12.62
N ALA A 83 17.89 9.21 -11.88
CA ALA A 83 18.01 10.31 -10.93
C ALA A 83 18.35 11.64 -11.62
N SER A 84 19.01 11.62 -12.78
CA SER A 84 19.42 12.84 -13.51
C SER A 84 18.26 13.61 -14.14
N GLU A 85 17.13 12.94 -14.37
CA GLU A 85 15.91 13.55 -14.89
C GLU A 85 15.11 14.27 -13.79
N LEU A 86 15.45 14.04 -12.51
CA LEU A 86 14.74 14.57 -11.37
C LEU A 86 15.48 15.77 -10.77
N ALA A 87 14.76 16.84 -10.47
CA ALA A 87 15.30 18.04 -9.85
C ALA A 87 14.84 18.16 -8.39
N LEU A 88 15.74 18.62 -7.52
CA LEU A 88 15.41 18.95 -6.14
C LEU A 88 14.32 20.05 -6.11
N GLY A 89 13.28 19.87 -5.30
CA GLY A 89 12.12 20.75 -5.28
C GLY A 89 11.11 20.53 -6.40
N GLY A 90 11.43 19.67 -7.38
CA GLY A 90 10.51 19.26 -8.43
C GLY A 90 9.28 18.53 -7.88
N THR A 91 8.27 18.36 -8.71
CA THR A 91 7.00 17.72 -8.35
C THR A 91 6.74 16.52 -9.25
N LEU A 92 6.37 15.40 -8.64
CA LEU A 92 5.94 14.18 -9.30
C LEU A 92 4.43 14.05 -9.18
N GLY A 93 3.74 13.99 -10.29
CA GLY A 93 2.28 13.92 -10.37
C GLY A 93 1.75 12.60 -10.91
N VAL A 94 0.50 12.63 -11.34
CA VAL A 94 -0.18 11.50 -11.96
C VAL A 94 0.23 11.29 -13.43
N ASP A 95 0.88 12.27 -14.01
CA ASP A 95 1.42 12.32 -15.38
C ASP A 95 2.48 11.26 -15.68
N GLN A 96 3.06 10.65 -14.63
CA GLN A 96 4.01 9.54 -14.76
C GLN A 96 3.36 8.21 -15.18
N PHE A 97 2.04 8.11 -15.08
CA PHE A 97 1.32 6.87 -15.36
C PHE A 97 0.66 6.92 -16.73
N GLU A 98 0.64 5.78 -17.40
CA GLU A 98 0.00 5.61 -18.70
C GLU A 98 -1.18 4.64 -18.63
N ALA A 99 -2.20 4.85 -19.48
CA ALA A 99 -3.31 3.91 -19.59
C ALA A 99 -2.82 2.56 -20.13
N GLY A 100 -3.27 1.47 -19.53
CA GLY A 100 -2.82 0.11 -19.85
C GLY A 100 -1.58 -0.37 -19.08
N GLN A 101 -0.87 0.52 -18.39
CA GLN A 101 0.25 0.17 -17.52
C GLN A 101 -0.21 -0.71 -16.36
N LYS A 102 0.63 -1.67 -15.95
CA LYS A 102 0.43 -2.44 -14.72
C LYS A 102 1.13 -1.78 -13.55
N VAL A 103 0.41 -1.62 -12.45
CA VAL A 103 0.92 -0.99 -11.24
C VAL A 103 0.64 -1.84 -10.01
N ASP A 104 1.50 -1.73 -9.02
CA ASP A 104 1.32 -2.31 -7.69
C ASP A 104 0.82 -1.23 -6.73
N VAL A 105 -0.30 -1.49 -6.06
CA VAL A 105 -0.90 -0.52 -5.14
C VAL A 105 -0.77 -1.02 -3.71
N SER A 106 -0.01 -0.29 -2.90
CA SER A 106 0.20 -0.58 -1.49
C SER A 106 -0.65 0.32 -0.59
N GLY A 107 -1.17 -0.26 0.47
CA GLY A 107 -1.97 0.50 1.44
C GLY A 107 -2.26 -0.29 2.70
N VAL A 108 -2.94 0.37 3.65
CA VAL A 108 -3.39 -0.28 4.87
C VAL A 108 -4.81 -0.81 4.67
N SER A 109 -4.98 -2.12 4.83
CA SER A 109 -6.28 -2.78 4.69
C SER A 109 -7.25 -2.38 5.81
N LYS A 110 -8.56 -2.44 5.53
CA LYS A 110 -9.58 -2.18 6.55
C LYS A 110 -9.47 -3.18 7.70
N GLY A 111 -9.46 -2.68 8.94
CA GLY A 111 -9.50 -3.50 10.13
C GLY A 111 -10.80 -4.28 10.25
N LYS A 112 -10.72 -5.56 10.62
CA LYS A 112 -11.85 -6.45 10.86
C LYS A 112 -11.90 -6.95 12.30
N GLY A 113 -11.07 -6.37 13.18
CA GLY A 113 -10.96 -6.75 14.58
C GLY A 113 -10.43 -8.17 14.78
N TYR A 114 -10.78 -8.79 15.89
CA TYR A 114 -10.48 -10.20 16.17
C TYR A 114 -11.38 -11.08 15.31
N ALA A 115 -10.80 -11.99 14.54
CA ALA A 115 -11.52 -12.88 13.65
C ALA A 115 -11.18 -14.36 13.95
N GLY A 116 -12.20 -15.21 13.91
CA GLY A 116 -12.05 -16.66 14.03
C GLY A 116 -11.35 -17.26 12.79
N THR A 117 -10.96 -18.51 12.89
CA THR A 117 -10.21 -19.22 11.85
C THR A 117 -10.97 -19.33 10.52
N ILE A 118 -12.28 -19.47 10.56
CA ILE A 118 -13.12 -19.52 9.36
C ILE A 118 -13.02 -18.18 8.59
N LYS A 119 -13.25 -17.06 9.27
CA LYS A 119 -13.20 -15.72 8.63
C LYS A 119 -11.78 -15.33 8.20
N ARG A 120 -10.78 -15.66 9.04
CA ARG A 120 -9.40 -15.20 8.84
C ARG A 120 -8.65 -16.03 7.81
N TRP A 121 -8.92 -17.36 7.75
CA TRP A 121 -8.13 -18.32 6.98
C TRP A 121 -8.97 -19.22 6.07
N ASN A 122 -10.29 -19.00 6.00
CA ASN A 122 -11.23 -19.79 5.22
C ASN A 122 -11.26 -21.27 5.60
N PHE A 123 -11.18 -21.57 6.90
CA PHE A 123 -11.36 -22.95 7.39
C PHE A 123 -12.81 -23.38 7.18
N ALA A 124 -13.01 -24.64 6.81
CA ALA A 124 -14.32 -25.19 6.52
C ALA A 124 -15.27 -25.20 7.74
N GLY A 125 -14.69 -25.36 8.95
CA GLY A 125 -15.47 -25.64 10.15
C GLY A 125 -15.81 -27.13 10.24
N GLN A 126 -16.75 -27.47 11.14
CA GLN A 126 -17.24 -28.83 11.33
C GLN A 126 -18.75 -28.90 11.08
N ASP A 127 -19.28 -30.11 11.05
CA ASP A 127 -20.71 -30.33 10.76
C ASP A 127 -21.64 -29.56 11.69
N ALA A 128 -22.75 -29.07 11.14
CA ALA A 128 -23.78 -28.37 11.92
C ALA A 128 -24.69 -29.34 12.69
N THR A 129 -24.79 -30.59 12.22
CA THR A 129 -25.65 -31.68 12.74
C THR A 129 -24.86 -32.99 12.86
N HIS A 130 -25.48 -34.12 12.75
CA HIS A 130 -24.86 -35.49 12.81
C HIS A 130 -24.09 -35.74 14.11
N GLY A 131 -24.69 -35.34 15.23
CA GLY A 131 -24.11 -35.55 16.55
C GLY A 131 -22.99 -34.62 16.96
N ASN A 132 -22.66 -33.62 16.12
CA ASN A 132 -21.67 -32.62 16.50
C ASN A 132 -22.22 -31.71 17.60
N SER A 133 -21.45 -31.56 18.68
CA SER A 133 -21.80 -30.74 19.84
C SER A 133 -20.69 -29.73 20.11
N VAL A 134 -21.06 -28.46 20.30
CA VAL A 134 -20.21 -27.29 20.66
C VAL A 134 -18.97 -27.05 19.80
N SER A 135 -18.78 -27.77 18.70
CA SER A 135 -17.54 -27.76 17.91
C SER A 135 -17.71 -27.26 16.46
N HIS A 136 -18.77 -26.49 16.18
CA HIS A 136 -19.16 -26.11 14.81
C HIS A 136 -18.15 -25.19 14.10
N ARG A 137 -17.56 -24.23 14.82
CA ARG A 137 -16.68 -23.20 14.24
C ARG A 137 -15.24 -23.24 14.76
N VAL A 138 -14.84 -24.34 15.35
CA VAL A 138 -13.49 -24.52 15.91
C VAL A 138 -12.44 -24.75 14.82
N PRO A 139 -11.16 -24.43 15.08
CA PRO A 139 -10.07 -24.61 14.11
C PRO A 139 -9.74 -26.08 13.83
N GLY A 140 -10.16 -27.02 14.68
CA GLY A 140 -9.73 -28.40 14.64
C GLY A 140 -8.36 -28.61 15.28
N SER A 141 -7.67 -29.69 14.91
CA SER A 141 -6.35 -30.00 15.44
C SER A 141 -5.32 -28.89 15.15
N ILE A 142 -4.53 -28.57 16.16
CA ILE A 142 -3.45 -27.58 16.05
C ILE A 142 -2.05 -28.23 15.99
N GLY A 143 -1.95 -29.54 16.14
CA GLY A 143 -0.69 -30.26 16.10
C GLY A 143 -0.87 -31.75 16.44
N GLN A 144 0.24 -32.44 16.55
CA GLN A 144 0.37 -33.82 16.93
C GLN A 144 0.60 -33.93 18.46
N ASN A 145 0.74 -35.16 18.97
CA ASN A 145 0.92 -35.44 20.39
C ASN A 145 2.39 -35.23 20.87
N GLN A 146 3.04 -36.31 21.36
CA GLN A 146 4.37 -36.26 21.96
C GLN A 146 5.44 -35.74 20.99
N SER A 147 5.38 -36.13 19.75
CA SER A 147 6.24 -35.63 18.68
C SER A 147 5.38 -34.85 17.67
N PRO A 148 5.66 -33.58 17.47
CA PRO A 148 6.78 -32.71 17.87
C PRO A 148 6.65 -32.07 19.26
N GLY A 149 5.59 -32.35 20.04
CA GLY A 149 5.38 -31.80 21.39
C GLY A 149 5.16 -30.27 21.45
N ARG A 150 4.91 -29.63 20.32
CA ARG A 150 4.70 -28.17 20.19
C ARG A 150 3.81 -27.83 18.98
N VAL A 151 3.25 -26.64 18.98
CA VAL A 151 2.60 -26.06 17.82
C VAL A 151 3.65 -25.36 16.96
N PHE A 152 3.67 -25.65 15.66
CA PHE A 152 4.62 -25.02 14.75
C PHE A 152 4.37 -23.51 14.60
N LYS A 153 5.44 -22.75 14.44
CA LYS A 153 5.37 -21.31 14.12
C LYS A 153 4.60 -21.12 12.80
N GLY A 154 3.79 -20.06 12.72
CA GLY A 154 2.99 -19.78 11.54
C GLY A 154 1.69 -20.60 11.43
N LYS A 155 1.35 -21.45 12.41
CA LYS A 155 0.06 -22.14 12.45
C LYS A 155 -1.09 -21.15 12.35
N LYS A 156 -2.00 -21.38 11.40
CA LYS A 156 -3.18 -20.54 11.18
C LYS A 156 -4.16 -20.65 12.35
N MET A 157 -4.33 -19.58 13.09
CA MET A 157 -5.22 -19.49 14.27
C MET A 157 -6.04 -18.19 14.21
N SER A 158 -7.05 -18.09 15.08
CA SER A 158 -7.80 -16.85 15.30
C SER A 158 -6.88 -15.72 15.73
N GLY A 159 -7.30 -14.49 15.51
CA GLY A 159 -6.53 -13.30 15.89
C GLY A 159 -6.93 -12.07 15.09
N HIS A 160 -6.15 -11.02 15.23
CA HIS A 160 -6.37 -9.76 14.52
C HIS A 160 -6.38 -9.96 13.00
N MET A 161 -7.38 -9.39 12.33
CA MET A 161 -7.52 -9.42 10.88
C MET A 161 -7.67 -8.01 10.33
N GLY A 162 -7.02 -7.73 9.20
CA GLY A 162 -7.00 -6.40 8.59
C GLY A 162 -6.10 -5.41 9.34
N ASN A 163 -6.23 -4.12 9.04
CA ASN A 163 -5.39 -3.02 9.55
C ASN A 163 -3.89 -3.33 9.46
N ARG A 164 -3.48 -3.89 8.34
CA ARG A 164 -2.09 -4.20 8.03
C ARG A 164 -1.73 -3.71 6.63
N HIS A 165 -0.47 -3.41 6.43
CA HIS A 165 0.05 -3.06 5.11
C HIS A 165 -0.08 -4.25 4.16
N MET A 166 -0.64 -3.99 2.98
CA MET A 166 -0.83 -4.97 1.91
C MET A 166 -0.56 -4.31 0.56
N THR A 167 -0.10 -5.12 -0.38
CA THR A 167 0.11 -4.70 -1.76
C THR A 167 -0.72 -5.59 -2.68
N GLU A 168 -1.55 -4.96 -3.50
CA GLU A 168 -2.25 -5.61 -4.61
C GLU A 168 -1.43 -5.39 -5.87
N GLN A 169 -1.01 -6.49 -6.48
CA GLN A 169 -0.06 -6.47 -7.59
C GLN A 169 -0.77 -6.53 -8.95
N SER A 170 -0.08 -6.00 -9.97
CA SER A 170 -0.47 -6.10 -11.38
C SER A 170 -1.86 -5.53 -11.70
N LEU A 171 -2.28 -4.49 -11.00
CA LEU A 171 -3.50 -3.76 -11.36
C LEU A 171 -3.27 -2.95 -12.64
N VAL A 172 -4.26 -2.95 -13.52
CA VAL A 172 -4.18 -2.21 -14.78
C VAL A 172 -4.71 -0.80 -14.58
N VAL A 173 -3.93 0.19 -14.99
CA VAL A 173 -4.38 1.59 -15.08
C VAL A 173 -5.35 1.70 -16.26
N VAL A 174 -6.62 1.96 -15.96
CA VAL A 174 -7.67 2.07 -16.99
C VAL A 174 -7.66 3.47 -17.60
N ARG A 175 -7.50 4.50 -16.76
CA ARG A 175 -7.51 5.89 -17.20
C ARG A 175 -6.68 6.75 -16.25
N VAL A 176 -6.00 7.73 -16.81
CA VAL A 176 -5.28 8.80 -16.11
C VAL A 176 -5.98 10.12 -16.41
N ASP A 177 -6.34 10.88 -15.37
CA ASP A 177 -6.91 12.23 -15.47
C ASP A 177 -5.92 13.21 -14.84
N THR A 178 -5.13 13.84 -15.68
CA THR A 178 -4.06 14.76 -15.27
C THR A 178 -4.62 16.08 -14.72
N GLU A 179 -5.76 16.55 -15.25
CA GLU A 179 -6.36 17.81 -14.80
C GLU A 179 -6.86 17.72 -13.35
N ARG A 180 -7.43 16.57 -12.98
CA ARG A 180 -7.97 16.33 -11.64
C ARG A 180 -7.01 15.58 -10.72
N GLY A 181 -5.86 15.16 -11.21
CA GLY A 181 -4.92 14.33 -10.46
C GLY A 181 -5.49 12.96 -10.06
N LEU A 182 -6.28 12.32 -10.94
CA LEU A 182 -6.93 11.05 -10.65
C LEU A 182 -6.33 9.91 -11.46
N LEU A 183 -6.13 8.79 -10.76
CA LEU A 183 -5.73 7.52 -11.33
C LEU A 183 -6.86 6.51 -11.14
N LEU A 184 -7.32 5.87 -12.22
CA LEU A 184 -8.38 4.87 -12.20
C LEU A 184 -7.76 3.49 -12.44
N VAL A 185 -7.83 2.60 -11.43
CA VAL A 185 -7.27 1.25 -11.43
C VAL A 185 -8.29 0.20 -11.07
#